data_48bc7f3ec22d7114e6558185bef5b4c7
#
_entry.id   48bc7f3ec22d7114e6558185bef5b4c7
#
_cell.length_a   1.000
_cell.length_b   1.000
_cell.length_c   1.000
_cell.angle_alpha   90.00
_cell.angle_beta   90.00
_cell.angle_gamma   90.00
#
_symmetry.space_group_name_H-M   'P 1'
#
loop_
_entity.id
_entity.type
_entity.pdbx_description
1 polymer ?
#
loop_
_entity_poly.entity_id
_entity_poly.type
_entity_poly.pdbx_seq_one_letter_code
_entity_poly.pdbx_strand_id
1 'polypeptide(L)'
;DIASISPEASYEDEIKYIIRVQKTVLKVAPLDITFAGISFNQSREPKDLYLKKSGLCSDRSRVIEKILRRSGFQTRHISFYSTKETASKFKSLITPQIASHAVSEVLTQKGWLVIDSNDPWISLDKQALPVSIKKIQSDTEIRNIEWHPKYLRHMDNMYKNPFVVVYGLYSRHGRFYPPFNFIPDIHWPEFSYNVL
;
A
#
# COMPACT_ATOMS: atom_id res chain seq x y z
N ASP A 1 14.98 0.26 -16.08
CA ASP A 1 14.20 1.49 -16.34
C ASP A 1 12.74 1.14 -16.57
N ILE A 2 11.84 1.84 -15.87
CA ILE A 2 10.41 1.78 -16.11
C ILE A 2 10.11 2.94 -17.06
N ALA A 3 9.82 2.62 -18.33
CA ALA A 3 9.41 3.64 -19.30
C ALA A 3 8.12 4.33 -18.80
N SER A 4 7.97 5.61 -19.06
CA SER A 4 6.74 6.35 -18.75
C SER A 4 5.57 5.82 -19.59
N ILE A 5 4.36 5.99 -19.06
CA ILE A 5 3.14 5.69 -19.82
C ILE A 5 2.72 6.92 -20.62
N SER A 6 2.11 6.71 -21.81
CA SER A 6 1.54 7.80 -22.59
C SER A 6 0.32 8.40 -21.85
N PRO A 7 0.12 9.73 -21.91
CA PRO A 7 -1.10 10.36 -21.42
C PRO A 7 -2.40 9.86 -22.10
N GLU A 8 -2.28 9.34 -23.31
CA GLU A 8 -3.39 8.79 -24.11
C GLU A 8 -3.52 7.26 -23.97
N ALA A 9 -2.85 6.67 -22.98
CA ALA A 9 -2.88 5.24 -22.77
C ALA A 9 -4.31 4.76 -22.47
N SER A 10 -4.66 3.59 -22.99
CA SER A 10 -5.91 2.94 -22.65
C SER A 10 -5.94 2.48 -21.19
N TYR A 11 -7.13 2.25 -20.65
CA TYR A 11 -7.28 1.65 -19.32
C TYR A 11 -6.50 0.32 -19.18
N GLU A 12 -6.48 -0.49 -20.22
CA GLU A 12 -5.74 -1.76 -20.22
C GLU A 12 -4.22 -1.52 -20.11
N ASP A 13 -3.72 -0.48 -20.77
CA ASP A 13 -2.30 -0.11 -20.69
C ASP A 13 -1.96 0.49 -19.34
N GLU A 14 -2.86 1.26 -18.71
CA GLU A 14 -2.72 1.68 -17.31
C GLU A 14 -2.52 0.47 -16.39
N ILE A 15 -3.41 -0.53 -16.48
CA ILE A 15 -3.33 -1.74 -15.65
C ILE A 15 -2.01 -2.50 -15.90
N LYS A 16 -1.60 -2.67 -17.15
CA LYS A 16 -0.31 -3.31 -17.48
C LYS A 16 0.87 -2.54 -16.88
N TYR A 17 0.82 -1.22 -16.97
CA TYR A 17 1.85 -0.34 -16.42
C TYR A 17 1.93 -0.45 -14.88
N ILE A 18 0.81 -0.35 -14.20
CA ILE A 18 0.69 -0.47 -12.73
C ILE A 18 1.28 -1.81 -12.26
N ILE A 19 0.90 -2.90 -12.90
CA ILE A 19 1.42 -4.24 -12.60
C ILE A 19 2.94 -4.32 -12.81
N ARG A 20 3.45 -3.68 -13.86
CA ARG A 20 4.90 -3.63 -14.13
C ARG A 20 5.63 -2.89 -13.02
N VAL A 21 5.12 -1.73 -12.60
CA VAL A 21 5.69 -0.95 -11.48
C VAL A 21 5.70 -1.79 -10.20
N GLN A 22 4.55 -2.36 -9.82
CA GLN A 22 4.44 -3.22 -8.64
C GLN A 22 5.48 -4.35 -8.68
N LYS A 23 5.46 -5.18 -9.72
CA LYS A 23 6.37 -6.32 -9.86
C LYS A 23 7.84 -5.92 -9.80
N THR A 24 8.18 -4.77 -10.40
CA THR A 24 9.55 -4.26 -10.37
C THR A 24 9.97 -3.89 -8.96
N VAL A 25 9.13 -3.17 -8.21
CA VAL A 25 9.42 -2.80 -6.82
C VAL A 25 9.54 -4.04 -5.94
N LEU A 26 8.58 -4.98 -6.04
CA LEU A 26 8.61 -6.23 -5.27
C LEU A 26 9.87 -7.06 -5.54
N LYS A 27 10.35 -7.07 -6.78
CA LYS A 27 11.59 -7.77 -7.18
C LYS A 27 12.85 -7.07 -6.67
N VAL A 28 12.92 -5.73 -6.78
CA VAL A 28 14.12 -4.95 -6.43
C VAL A 28 14.29 -4.83 -4.92
N ALA A 29 13.19 -4.73 -4.18
CA ALA A 29 13.17 -4.62 -2.72
C ALA A 29 12.25 -5.70 -2.12
N PRO A 30 12.70 -6.96 -1.98
CA PRO A 30 11.96 -8.00 -1.28
C PRO A 30 11.49 -7.56 0.11
N LEU A 31 10.42 -8.16 0.60
CA LEU A 31 9.91 -7.88 1.94
C LEU A 31 10.92 -8.32 3.00
N ASP A 32 11.29 -7.38 3.85
CA ASP A 32 12.21 -7.62 4.97
C ASP A 32 11.45 -7.72 6.29
N ILE A 33 10.97 -8.90 6.60
CA ILE A 33 10.32 -9.19 7.88
C ILE A 33 11.31 -9.28 9.06
N THR A 34 12.60 -9.38 8.78
CA THR A 34 13.64 -9.47 9.80
C THR A 34 14.20 -8.12 10.19
N PHE A 35 13.84 -7.06 9.46
CA PHE A 35 14.36 -5.70 9.62
C PHE A 35 15.89 -5.59 9.48
N ALA A 36 16.51 -6.57 8.79
CA ALA A 36 17.94 -6.59 8.57
C ALA A 36 18.43 -5.57 7.54
N GLY A 37 17.55 -5.13 6.62
CA GLY A 37 17.89 -4.19 5.55
C GLY A 37 17.99 -2.75 6.03
N ILE A 38 16.86 -2.13 6.37
CA ILE A 38 16.79 -0.76 6.88
C ILE A 38 16.37 -0.83 8.35
N SER A 39 17.29 -0.51 9.24
CA SER A 39 17.02 -0.49 10.68
C SER A 39 15.98 0.57 11.03
N PHE A 40 15.30 0.39 12.18
CA PHE A 40 14.49 1.45 12.74
C PHE A 40 15.34 2.66 13.11
N ASN A 41 14.75 3.84 13.08
CA ASN A 41 15.41 5.14 13.30
C ASN A 41 16.37 5.56 12.17
N GLN A 42 16.41 4.86 11.06
CA GLN A 42 17.09 5.29 9.83
C GLN A 42 16.10 5.85 8.82
N SER A 43 16.58 6.72 7.95
CA SER A 43 15.82 7.24 6.81
C SER A 43 15.32 6.08 5.92
N ARG A 44 14.07 6.19 5.47
CA ARG A 44 13.39 5.18 4.66
C ARG A 44 12.91 5.78 3.32
N GLU A 45 13.79 6.58 2.72
CA GLU A 45 13.50 7.17 1.42
C GLU A 45 13.61 6.10 0.30
N PRO A 46 12.98 6.31 -0.87
CA PRO A 46 13.07 5.37 -2.00
C PRO A 46 14.50 4.97 -2.37
N LYS A 47 15.45 5.90 -2.21
CA LYS A 47 16.87 5.64 -2.43
C LYS A 47 17.42 4.60 -1.46
N ASP A 48 16.99 4.65 -0.20
CA ASP A 48 17.47 3.71 0.83
C ASP A 48 16.99 2.30 0.52
N LEU A 49 15.72 2.14 0.09
CA LEU A 49 15.21 0.86 -0.38
C LEU A 49 16.02 0.30 -1.54
N TYR A 50 16.33 1.15 -2.51
CA TYR A 50 17.10 0.75 -3.69
C TYR A 50 18.50 0.27 -3.31
N LEU A 51 19.17 0.98 -2.41
CA LEU A 51 20.52 0.64 -1.95
C LEU A 51 20.54 -0.62 -1.07
N LYS A 52 19.57 -0.76 -0.18
CA LYS A 52 19.49 -1.90 0.75
C LYS A 52 18.86 -3.15 0.14
N LYS A 53 18.20 -3.01 -1.01
CA LYS A 53 17.51 -4.12 -1.70
C LYS A 53 16.50 -4.83 -0.81
N SER A 54 15.87 -4.13 0.12
CA SER A 54 14.82 -4.65 0.98
C SER A 54 13.98 -3.52 1.58
N GLY A 55 12.76 -3.83 2.05
CA GLY A 55 11.90 -2.85 2.70
C GLY A 55 10.63 -3.47 3.27
N LEU A 56 9.99 -2.73 4.16
CA LEU A 56 8.68 -3.07 4.69
C LEU A 56 7.57 -2.77 3.68
N CYS A 57 6.36 -3.20 3.98
CA CYS A 57 5.18 -2.92 3.16
C CYS A 57 5.00 -1.41 2.92
N SER A 58 5.15 -0.57 3.95
CA SER A 58 5.06 0.89 3.85
C SER A 58 6.14 1.51 2.96
N ASP A 59 7.37 1.02 3.01
CA ASP A 59 8.47 1.52 2.18
C ASP A 59 8.21 1.21 0.71
N ARG A 60 7.78 -0.01 0.44
CA ARG A 60 7.51 -0.53 -0.91
C ARG A 60 6.31 0.17 -1.54
N SER A 61 5.20 0.35 -0.78
CA SER A 61 4.06 1.11 -1.28
C SER A 61 4.43 2.55 -1.59
N ARG A 62 5.22 3.22 -0.75
CA ARG A 62 5.69 4.57 -1.03
C ARG A 62 6.51 4.66 -2.32
N VAL A 63 7.36 3.68 -2.61
CA VAL A 63 8.12 3.64 -3.87
C VAL A 63 7.19 3.44 -5.07
N ILE A 64 6.22 2.52 -4.98
CA ILE A 64 5.19 2.32 -6.00
C ILE A 64 4.47 3.64 -6.29
N GLU A 65 3.98 4.31 -5.25
CA GLU A 65 3.28 5.59 -5.37
C GLU A 65 4.13 6.67 -6.06
N LYS A 66 5.37 6.84 -5.63
CA LYS A 66 6.27 7.85 -6.20
C LYS A 66 6.57 7.59 -7.68
N ILE A 67 6.72 6.34 -8.09
CA ILE A 67 6.90 5.99 -9.51
C ILE A 67 5.62 6.32 -10.29
N LEU A 68 4.46 5.92 -9.79
CA LEU A 68 3.17 6.18 -10.45
C LEU A 68 2.86 7.67 -10.53
N ARG A 69 3.12 8.46 -9.47
CA ARG A 69 2.98 9.92 -9.49
C ARG A 69 3.85 10.58 -10.57
N ARG A 70 5.11 10.15 -10.70
CA ARG A 70 6.01 10.64 -11.77
C ARG A 70 5.51 10.31 -13.17
N SER A 71 4.66 9.32 -13.30
CA SER A 71 4.03 8.91 -14.56
C SER A 71 2.63 9.53 -14.75
N GLY A 72 2.25 10.51 -13.92
CA GLY A 72 1.01 11.27 -14.06
C GLY A 72 -0.20 10.70 -13.29
N PHE A 73 -0.08 9.59 -12.59
CA PHE A 73 -1.18 9.06 -11.80
C PHE A 73 -1.38 9.81 -10.48
N GLN A 74 -2.64 9.95 -10.07
CA GLN A 74 -2.96 10.27 -8.68
C GLN A 74 -2.81 8.99 -7.84
N THR A 75 -2.19 9.13 -6.67
CA THR A 75 -1.99 7.98 -5.76
C THR A 75 -2.32 8.36 -4.33
N ARG A 76 -2.64 7.38 -3.50
CA ARG A 76 -2.83 7.52 -2.06
C ARG A 76 -2.01 6.46 -1.32
N HIS A 77 -1.36 6.88 -0.25
CA HIS A 77 -0.78 5.95 0.72
C HIS A 77 -1.84 5.50 1.70
N ILE A 78 -1.94 4.19 1.92
CA ILE A 78 -2.95 3.60 2.80
C ILE A 78 -2.25 2.72 3.81
N SER A 79 -2.46 3.04 5.09
CA SER A 79 -2.20 2.12 6.20
C SER A 79 -3.52 1.60 6.72
N PHE A 80 -3.64 0.30 6.93
CA PHE A 80 -4.82 -0.28 7.54
C PHE A 80 -4.44 -1.24 8.68
N TYR A 81 -5.30 -1.26 9.70
CA TYR A 81 -5.06 -1.94 10.97
C TYR A 81 -6.23 -2.87 11.27
N SER A 82 -5.93 -4.11 11.64
CA SER A 82 -6.93 -5.09 12.06
C SER A 82 -7.73 -4.55 13.26
N THR A 83 -9.05 -4.73 13.21
CA THR A 83 -9.91 -4.45 14.37
C THR A 83 -10.38 -5.72 15.06
N LYS A 84 -9.85 -6.89 14.63
CA LYS A 84 -10.26 -8.20 15.12
C LYS A 84 -10.00 -8.36 16.62
N GLU A 85 -8.83 -7.93 17.08
CA GLU A 85 -8.40 -8.08 18.48
C GLU A 85 -9.03 -7.03 19.40
N THR A 86 -9.32 -5.85 18.89
CA THR A 86 -9.78 -4.72 19.69
C THR A 86 -11.28 -4.48 19.62
N ALA A 87 -11.94 -5.01 18.59
CA ALA A 87 -13.34 -4.74 18.24
C ALA A 87 -13.66 -3.23 18.11
N SER A 88 -12.64 -2.37 18.01
CA SER A 88 -12.76 -0.91 17.99
C SER A 88 -11.76 -0.29 17.04
N LYS A 89 -12.27 0.53 16.09
CA LYS A 89 -11.43 1.27 15.15
C LYS A 89 -10.42 2.17 15.86
N PHE A 90 -10.88 2.93 16.86
CA PHE A 90 -10.01 3.84 17.61
C PHE A 90 -8.94 3.09 18.42
N LYS A 91 -9.32 2.04 19.13
CA LYS A 91 -8.35 1.23 19.89
C LYS A 91 -7.30 0.61 18.98
N SER A 92 -7.68 0.11 17.80
CA SER A 92 -6.71 -0.45 16.85
C SER A 92 -5.68 0.57 16.39
N LEU A 93 -6.04 1.84 16.27
CA LEU A 93 -5.12 2.89 15.84
C LEU A 93 -4.09 3.28 16.91
N ILE A 94 -4.38 3.07 18.18
CA ILE A 94 -3.52 3.48 19.31
C ILE A 94 -2.88 2.30 20.04
N THR A 95 -3.22 1.07 19.68
CA THR A 95 -2.64 -0.14 20.31
C THR A 95 -1.38 -0.55 19.55
N PRO A 96 -0.21 -0.58 20.20
CA PRO A 96 1.02 -1.07 19.60
C PRO A 96 0.90 -2.53 19.14
N GLN A 97 1.64 -2.89 18.09
CA GLN A 97 1.76 -4.26 17.59
C GLN A 97 0.47 -4.88 17.01
N ILE A 98 -0.57 -4.09 16.81
CA ILE A 98 -1.75 -4.55 16.06
C ILE A 98 -1.31 -4.96 14.64
N ALA A 99 -1.87 -6.05 14.15
CA ALA A 99 -1.66 -6.48 12.79
C ALA A 99 -2.02 -5.36 11.82
N SER A 100 -1.05 -4.93 11.02
CA SER A 100 -1.18 -3.79 10.12
C SER A 100 -0.52 -4.06 8.78
N HIS A 101 -1.02 -3.42 7.74
CA HIS A 101 -0.45 -3.49 6.42
C HIS A 101 -0.51 -2.12 5.73
N ALA A 102 0.46 -1.85 4.88
CA ALA A 102 0.48 -0.64 4.08
C ALA A 102 0.43 -0.99 2.61
N VAL A 103 -0.43 -0.31 1.88
CA VAL A 103 -0.65 -0.50 0.44
C VAL A 103 -0.78 0.84 -0.26
N SER A 104 -0.75 0.81 -1.57
CA SER A 104 -1.00 1.98 -2.40
C SER A 104 -2.39 1.92 -3.01
N GLU A 105 -2.97 3.07 -3.28
CA GLU A 105 -4.15 3.19 -4.13
C GLU A 105 -3.84 4.16 -5.26
N VAL A 106 -4.22 3.81 -6.47
CA VAL A 106 -4.01 4.61 -7.68
C VAL A 106 -5.33 4.88 -8.37
N LEU A 107 -5.52 6.13 -8.81
CA LEU A 107 -6.68 6.51 -9.62
C LEU A 107 -6.43 6.14 -11.08
N THR A 108 -7.21 5.20 -11.58
CA THR A 108 -7.26 4.82 -12.99
C THR A 108 -8.43 5.52 -13.69
N GLN A 109 -8.53 5.40 -15.01
CA GLN A 109 -9.69 5.90 -15.77
C GLN A 109 -11.03 5.36 -15.27
N LYS A 110 -11.04 4.19 -14.62
CA LYS A 110 -12.28 3.55 -14.12
C LYS A 110 -12.46 3.63 -12.61
N GLY A 111 -11.57 4.31 -11.89
CA GLY A 111 -11.67 4.50 -10.45
C GLY A 111 -10.44 4.06 -9.67
N TRP A 112 -10.55 4.07 -8.34
CA TRP A 112 -9.47 3.75 -7.44
C TRP A 112 -9.19 2.25 -7.39
N LEU A 113 -7.91 1.89 -7.58
CA LEU A 113 -7.38 0.53 -7.59
C LEU A 113 -6.37 0.36 -6.47
N VAL A 114 -6.53 -0.65 -5.63
CA VAL A 114 -5.54 -1.01 -4.60
C VAL A 114 -4.40 -1.82 -5.22
N ILE A 115 -3.18 -1.49 -4.82
CA ILE A 115 -1.95 -2.19 -5.20
C ILE A 115 -1.31 -2.72 -3.93
N ASP A 116 -1.25 -4.04 -3.78
CA ASP A 116 -0.58 -4.65 -2.65
C ASP A 116 0.94 -4.44 -2.72
N SER A 117 1.55 -4.24 -1.57
CA SER A 117 2.99 -3.99 -1.45
C SER A 117 3.80 -5.24 -1.05
N ASN A 118 3.16 -6.32 -0.66
CA ASN A 118 3.82 -7.57 -0.31
C ASN A 118 3.65 -8.62 -1.39
N ASP A 119 2.47 -8.73 -1.94
CA ASP A 119 2.12 -9.72 -2.94
C ASP A 119 1.83 -9.09 -4.31
N PRO A 120 2.05 -9.79 -5.42
CA PRO A 120 1.75 -9.29 -6.76
C PRO A 120 0.24 -9.30 -7.03
N TRP A 121 -0.54 -8.69 -6.14
CA TRP A 121 -1.97 -8.57 -6.19
C TRP A 121 -2.43 -7.11 -6.41
N ILE A 122 -3.47 -6.93 -7.18
CA ILE A 122 -4.19 -5.67 -7.39
C ILE A 122 -5.69 -5.92 -7.31
N SER A 123 -6.45 -4.95 -6.85
CA SER A 123 -7.89 -5.10 -6.58
C SER A 123 -8.75 -4.94 -7.84
N LEU A 124 -8.67 -5.90 -8.75
CA LEU A 124 -9.59 -6.00 -9.88
C LEU A 124 -10.65 -7.07 -9.63
N ASP A 125 -11.92 -6.72 -9.86
CA ASP A 125 -13.00 -7.69 -9.87
C ASP A 125 -12.98 -8.56 -11.14
N LYS A 126 -13.91 -9.51 -11.23
CA LYS A 126 -14.03 -10.44 -12.37
C LYS A 126 -14.19 -9.75 -13.72
N GLN A 127 -14.80 -8.56 -13.74
CA GLN A 127 -14.98 -7.73 -14.93
C GLN A 127 -13.78 -6.84 -15.23
N ALA A 128 -12.67 -7.01 -14.52
CA ALA A 128 -11.48 -6.18 -14.56
C ALA A 128 -11.76 -4.69 -14.21
N LEU A 129 -12.74 -4.43 -13.34
CA LEU A 129 -13.00 -3.12 -12.79
C LEU A 129 -12.27 -2.94 -11.46
N PRO A 130 -11.77 -1.72 -11.16
CA PRO A 130 -11.04 -1.46 -9.93
C PRO A 130 -11.96 -1.44 -8.71
N VAL A 131 -11.49 -1.99 -7.61
CA VAL A 131 -12.16 -2.00 -6.31
C VAL A 131 -11.35 -1.19 -5.32
N SER A 132 -11.92 -0.10 -4.81
CA SER A 132 -11.22 0.77 -3.84
C SER A 132 -11.11 0.12 -2.46
N ILE A 133 -10.15 0.58 -1.66
CA ILE A 133 -9.99 0.13 -0.28
C ILE A 133 -11.23 0.44 0.58
N LYS A 134 -11.93 1.55 0.29
CA LYS A 134 -13.19 1.88 0.96
C LYS A 134 -14.26 0.83 0.68
N LYS A 135 -14.37 0.38 -0.56
CA LYS A 135 -15.32 -0.68 -0.92
C LYS A 135 -14.93 -1.99 -0.25
N ILE A 136 -13.64 -2.33 -0.24
CA ILE A 136 -13.12 -3.50 0.47
C ILE A 136 -13.43 -3.42 1.98
N GLN A 137 -13.30 -2.25 2.59
CA GLN A 137 -13.56 -2.03 4.01
C GLN A 137 -15.05 -2.09 4.39
N SER A 138 -15.91 -1.51 3.54
CA SER A 138 -17.35 -1.38 3.82
C SER A 138 -18.13 -2.65 3.50
N ASP A 139 -17.61 -3.46 2.59
CA ASP A 139 -18.27 -4.65 2.12
C ASP A 139 -17.90 -5.82 3.02
N THR A 140 -18.78 -6.16 3.96
CA THR A 140 -18.68 -7.40 4.74
C THR A 140 -18.76 -8.64 3.82
N GLU A 141 -19.16 -8.42 2.58
CA GLU A 141 -19.26 -9.41 1.52
C GLU A 141 -18.07 -9.41 0.56
N ILE A 142 -16.94 -8.82 0.94
CA ILE A 142 -15.71 -8.92 0.13
C ILE A 142 -15.36 -10.38 -0.19
N ARG A 143 -15.83 -11.31 0.64
CA ARG A 143 -15.77 -12.74 0.38
C ARG A 143 -16.57 -13.14 -0.86
N ASN A 144 -17.53 -12.33 -1.29
CA ASN A 144 -18.40 -12.53 -2.46
C ASN A 144 -17.92 -11.75 -3.68
N ILE A 145 -16.89 -10.88 -3.53
CA ILE A 145 -16.29 -10.27 -4.72
C ILE A 145 -15.54 -11.35 -5.49
N GLU A 146 -16.04 -11.63 -6.67
CA GLU A 146 -15.31 -12.47 -7.61
C GLU A 146 -14.14 -11.67 -8.18
N TRP A 147 -12.96 -11.91 -7.63
CA TRP A 147 -11.73 -11.29 -8.08
C TRP A 147 -11.28 -11.80 -9.44
N HIS A 148 -10.57 -10.97 -10.16
CA HIS A 148 -10.01 -11.35 -11.46
C HIS A 148 -9.00 -12.50 -11.29
N PRO A 149 -9.21 -13.67 -11.92
CA PRO A 149 -8.46 -14.90 -11.63
C PRO A 149 -6.94 -14.78 -11.87
N LYS A 150 -6.55 -13.92 -12.83
CA LYS A 150 -5.13 -13.67 -13.15
C LYS A 150 -4.37 -12.97 -12.03
N TYR A 151 -5.08 -12.24 -11.15
CA TYR A 151 -4.48 -11.38 -10.11
C TYR A 151 -4.82 -11.85 -8.70
N LEU A 152 -5.50 -12.98 -8.56
CA LEU A 152 -6.01 -13.50 -7.28
C LEU A 152 -4.96 -14.27 -6.47
N ARG A 153 -3.74 -14.43 -6.93
CA ARG A 153 -2.86 -15.49 -6.44
C ARG A 153 -2.52 -15.44 -4.94
N HIS A 154 -2.53 -14.28 -4.30
CA HIS A 154 -2.15 -14.15 -2.88
C HIS A 154 -2.75 -12.89 -2.22
N MET A 155 -4.07 -12.83 -2.10
CA MET A 155 -4.66 -11.75 -1.29
C MET A 155 -4.39 -12.01 0.19
N ASP A 156 -3.72 -11.07 0.87
CA ASP A 156 -3.44 -11.16 2.30
C ASP A 156 -4.74 -11.38 3.11
N ASN A 157 -4.66 -12.23 4.11
CA ASN A 157 -5.79 -12.50 5.00
C ASN A 157 -6.28 -11.25 5.74
N MET A 158 -5.47 -10.23 5.88
CA MET A 158 -5.88 -8.95 6.47
C MET A 158 -7.04 -8.30 5.73
N TYR A 159 -7.15 -8.43 4.42
CA TYR A 159 -8.30 -7.91 3.67
C TYR A 159 -9.61 -8.64 3.98
N LYS A 160 -9.54 -9.85 4.50
CA LYS A 160 -10.70 -10.68 4.87
C LYS A 160 -11.22 -10.40 6.29
N ASN A 161 -10.45 -9.71 7.10
CA ASN A 161 -10.80 -9.35 8.47
C ASN A 161 -11.34 -7.91 8.52
N PRO A 162 -12.12 -7.55 9.53
CA PRO A 162 -12.47 -6.15 9.76
C PRO A 162 -11.22 -5.31 10.03
N PHE A 163 -11.11 -4.15 9.39
CA PHE A 163 -9.99 -3.24 9.55
C PHE A 163 -10.42 -1.76 9.53
N VAL A 164 -9.56 -0.90 10.02
CA VAL A 164 -9.66 0.55 9.90
C VAL A 164 -8.58 1.07 8.96
N VAL A 165 -8.93 2.04 8.13
CA VAL A 165 -8.05 2.65 7.13
C VAL A 165 -7.63 4.05 7.57
N VAL A 166 -6.35 4.37 7.38
CA VAL A 166 -5.81 5.72 7.52
C VAL A 166 -5.04 6.07 6.25
N TYR A 167 -5.40 7.19 5.64
CA TYR A 167 -4.70 7.69 4.45
C TYR A 167 -3.47 8.50 4.84
N GLY A 168 -2.41 8.36 4.06
CA GLY A 168 -1.19 9.16 4.20
C GLY A 168 -0.34 8.87 5.43
N LEU A 169 -0.71 7.92 6.26
CA LEU A 169 0.05 7.59 7.46
C LEU A 169 1.31 6.80 7.10
N TYR A 170 2.41 7.51 6.96
CA TYR A 170 3.73 6.95 6.69
C TYR A 170 4.73 7.35 7.79
N SER A 171 5.44 6.39 8.35
CA SER A 171 6.52 6.66 9.31
C SER A 171 7.81 7.02 8.59
N ARG A 172 8.48 8.08 9.05
CA ARG A 172 9.79 8.49 8.52
C ARG A 172 10.88 7.47 8.82
N HIS A 173 10.75 6.76 9.96
CA HIS A 173 11.78 5.87 10.50
C HIS A 173 11.24 4.46 10.80
N GLY A 174 10.04 4.12 10.36
CA GLY A 174 9.49 2.77 10.37
C GLY A 174 8.61 2.40 11.57
N ARG A 175 8.52 3.24 12.61
CA ARG A 175 7.70 2.95 13.79
C ARG A 175 6.98 4.21 14.30
N PHE A 176 5.69 4.13 14.56
CA PHE A 176 4.87 5.26 14.99
C PHE A 176 4.80 5.42 16.51
N TYR A 177 4.80 4.33 17.27
CA TYR A 177 4.40 4.32 18.68
C TYR A 177 5.51 3.91 19.64
N PRO A 178 5.42 4.32 20.93
CA PRO A 178 6.26 3.79 21.99
C PRO A 178 6.29 2.24 22.02
N PRO A 179 7.38 1.61 22.45
CA PRO A 179 8.54 2.24 23.08
C PRO A 179 9.51 2.90 22.10
N PHE A 180 9.14 2.97 20.83
CA PHE A 180 10.04 3.38 19.76
C PHE A 180 10.09 4.91 19.58
N ASN A 181 8.94 5.58 19.72
CA ASN A 181 8.86 7.05 19.63
C ASN A 181 7.89 7.59 20.70
N PHE A 182 8.30 8.66 21.41
CA PHE A 182 7.43 9.41 22.32
C PHE A 182 6.38 10.22 21.56
N ILE A 183 6.77 10.74 20.40
CA ILE A 183 5.89 11.48 19.48
C ILE A 183 5.71 10.60 18.25
N PRO A 184 4.49 10.45 17.74
CA PRO A 184 4.25 9.69 16.52
C PRO A 184 5.16 10.17 15.38
N ASP A 185 5.92 9.25 14.80
CA ASP A 185 6.86 9.53 13.73
C ASP A 185 6.12 9.60 12.39
N ILE A 186 5.50 10.74 12.12
CA ILE A 186 4.71 10.96 10.91
C ILE A 186 5.54 11.68 9.86
N HIS A 187 5.51 11.18 8.65
CA HIS A 187 6.04 11.86 7.48
C HIS A 187 5.02 12.89 6.97
N TRP A 188 5.06 14.09 7.54
CA TRP A 188 4.08 15.15 7.29
C TRP A 188 3.85 15.50 5.80
N PRO A 189 4.89 15.59 4.94
CA PRO A 189 4.66 15.82 3.51
C PRO A 189 3.82 14.75 2.84
N GLU A 190 4.02 13.46 3.18
CA GLU A 190 3.17 12.40 2.65
C GLU A 190 1.75 12.48 3.22
N PHE A 191 1.63 12.76 4.51
CA PHE A 191 0.32 12.92 5.14
C PHE A 191 -0.47 14.05 4.48
N SER A 192 0.11 15.24 4.37
CA SER A 192 -0.54 16.39 3.73
C SER A 192 -0.95 16.11 2.28
N TYR A 193 -0.09 15.47 1.50
CA TYR A 193 -0.40 15.11 0.11
C TYR A 193 -1.63 14.19 0.00
N ASN A 194 -1.89 13.34 1.00
CA ASN A 194 -2.98 12.36 0.94
C ASN A 194 -4.30 12.88 1.54
N VAL A 195 -4.26 13.97 2.29
CA VAL A 195 -5.42 14.50 3.04
C VAL A 195 -5.89 15.84 2.50
N LEU A 196 -5.01 16.67 1.95
CA LEU A 196 -5.30 17.96 1.32
C LEU A 196 -5.41 17.85 -0.18
#